data_4e1492a2f18653c13344da70be19f0a9
#
_entry.id   4e1492a2f18653c13344da70be19f0a9
#
_cell.length_a   1.000
_cell.length_b   1.000
_cell.length_c   1.000
_cell.angle_alpha   90.00
_cell.angle_beta   90.00
_cell.angle_gamma   90.00
#
_symmetry.space_group_name_H-M   'P 1'
#
loop_
_entity.id
_entity.type
_entity.pdbx_description
1 polymer ?
#
loop_
_entity_poly.entity_id
_entity_poly.type
_entity_poly.pdbx_seq_one_letter_code
_entity_poly.pdbx_strand_id
1 'polypeptide(L)'
;MTLDFPRSFRTLFLIGLAALLAACQSVPPTTGFTAAQIAALQSQGFVENGSGWMLNMPERLLFPSNESDVSPDQQQRISDIAAKLVSVGIVTARVEGHTDSTGTSAYNLALSQARAQAVAGPMQAGGMRFTADQIVGRGETVPLSSNATAEGRQDNRRVVVIVTPQ
;
A
#
# COMPACT_ATOMS: atom_id res chain seq x y z
N MET A 1 -27.91 -7.04 -67.25
CA MET A 1 -28.63 -5.98 -66.52
C MET A 1 -27.81 -5.67 -65.29
N THR A 2 -26.85 -4.79 -65.45
CA THR A 2 -25.88 -4.43 -64.39
C THR A 2 -26.42 -3.19 -63.67
N LEU A 3 -26.73 -3.34 -62.36
CA LEU A 3 -27.19 -2.22 -61.52
C LEU A 3 -25.95 -1.43 -61.08
N ASP A 4 -25.76 -0.26 -61.73
CA ASP A 4 -24.79 0.74 -61.33
C ASP A 4 -25.31 1.53 -60.12
N PHE A 5 -24.76 1.27 -58.93
CA PHE A 5 -25.03 2.06 -57.74
C PHE A 5 -24.13 3.33 -57.78
N PRO A 6 -24.68 4.53 -57.54
CA PRO A 6 -23.91 5.75 -57.56
C PRO A 6 -22.85 5.80 -56.45
N ARG A 7 -21.67 6.30 -56.83
CA ARG A 7 -20.46 6.38 -55.97
C ARG A 7 -20.67 7.10 -54.62
N SER A 8 -21.69 7.90 -54.51
CA SER A 8 -22.06 8.63 -53.26
C SER A 8 -22.58 7.72 -52.11
N PHE A 9 -23.12 6.54 -52.43
CA PHE A 9 -23.61 5.60 -51.39
C PHE A 9 -22.48 4.81 -50.74
N ARG A 10 -21.34 4.62 -51.40
CA ARG A 10 -20.20 3.87 -50.87
C ARG A 10 -19.43 4.64 -49.80
N THR A 11 -19.36 5.96 -49.89
CA THR A 11 -18.66 6.80 -48.92
C THR A 11 -19.43 6.99 -47.60
N LEU A 12 -20.76 7.03 -47.67
CA LEU A 12 -21.61 7.17 -46.47
C LEU A 12 -21.60 5.88 -45.61
N PHE A 13 -21.47 4.70 -46.22
CA PHE A 13 -21.44 3.43 -45.50
C PHE A 13 -20.12 3.19 -44.76
N LEU A 14 -19.00 3.71 -45.29
CA LEU A 14 -17.67 3.59 -44.66
C LEU A 14 -17.48 4.56 -43.47
N ILE A 15 -18.13 5.75 -43.51
CA ILE A 15 -18.09 6.73 -42.42
C ILE A 15 -18.97 6.27 -41.25
N GLY A 16 -20.09 5.59 -41.52
CA GLY A 16 -20.97 5.02 -40.47
C GLY A 16 -20.32 3.87 -39.67
N LEU A 17 -19.45 3.08 -40.29
CA LEU A 17 -18.80 1.96 -39.64
C LEU A 17 -17.61 2.38 -38.76
N ALA A 18 -16.93 3.49 -39.09
CA ALA A 18 -15.84 4.04 -38.30
C ALA A 18 -16.32 4.74 -37.01
N ALA A 19 -17.56 5.25 -36.97
CA ALA A 19 -18.14 5.91 -35.80
C ALA A 19 -18.61 4.92 -34.71
N LEU A 20 -18.84 3.65 -35.06
CA LEU A 20 -19.29 2.62 -34.14
C LEU A 20 -18.19 1.99 -33.28
N LEU A 21 -16.92 2.22 -33.61
CA LEU A 21 -15.77 1.68 -32.85
C LEU A 21 -15.25 2.63 -31.76
N ALA A 22 -15.75 3.85 -31.66
CA ALA A 22 -15.34 4.85 -30.66
C ALA A 22 -16.20 4.86 -29.39
N ALA A 23 -17.26 4.05 -29.33
CA ALA A 23 -18.17 4.00 -28.19
C ALA A 23 -18.01 2.67 -27.46
N CYS A 24 -17.06 2.57 -26.57
CA CYS A 24 -17.06 1.74 -25.36
C CYS A 24 -15.66 1.65 -24.76
N GLN A 25 -15.17 2.74 -24.22
CA GLN A 25 -14.21 2.71 -23.15
C GLN A 25 -14.77 3.46 -21.93
N SER A 26 -15.96 3.09 -21.52
CA SER A 26 -16.36 3.32 -20.14
C SER A 26 -15.62 2.26 -19.32
N VAL A 27 -14.45 2.62 -18.80
CA VAL A 27 -13.83 1.86 -17.72
C VAL A 27 -14.85 1.86 -16.59
N PRO A 28 -15.40 0.69 -16.17
CA PRO A 28 -16.30 0.65 -15.04
C PRO A 28 -15.54 1.23 -13.82
N PRO A 29 -16.21 1.94 -12.92
CA PRO A 29 -15.57 2.38 -11.68
C PRO A 29 -15.04 1.13 -10.98
N THR A 30 -13.72 0.97 -10.95
CA THR A 30 -13.06 -0.13 -10.26
C THR A 30 -13.22 0.14 -8.77
N THR A 31 -14.17 -0.54 -8.15
CA THR A 31 -14.20 -0.69 -6.69
C THR A 31 -12.99 -1.54 -6.30
N GLY A 32 -11.84 -0.90 -6.16
CA GLY A 32 -10.59 -1.62 -5.86
C GLY A 32 -9.36 -0.88 -6.38
N PHE A 33 -8.22 -1.55 -6.32
CA PHE A 33 -6.96 -1.01 -6.85
C PHE A 33 -6.89 -1.11 -8.37
N THR A 34 -6.34 -0.09 -9.01
CA THR A 34 -5.99 -0.14 -10.44
C THR A 34 -4.80 -1.06 -10.69
N ALA A 35 -4.62 -1.53 -11.93
CA ALA A 35 -3.47 -2.36 -12.30
C ALA A 35 -2.13 -1.67 -12.02
N ALA A 36 -2.04 -0.34 -12.19
CA ALA A 36 -0.84 0.44 -11.88
C ALA A 36 -0.56 0.49 -10.37
N GLN A 37 -1.60 0.61 -9.55
CA GLN A 37 -1.48 0.57 -8.09
C GLN A 37 -1.04 -0.81 -7.60
N ILE A 38 -1.64 -1.88 -8.12
CA ILE A 38 -1.25 -3.26 -7.80
C ILE A 38 0.22 -3.50 -8.16
N ALA A 39 0.64 -3.12 -9.36
CA ALA A 39 2.04 -3.27 -9.78
C ALA A 39 3.00 -2.47 -8.89
N ALA A 40 2.63 -1.25 -8.48
CA ALA A 40 3.42 -0.45 -7.56
C ALA A 40 3.52 -1.11 -6.19
N LEU A 41 2.41 -1.58 -5.60
CA LEU A 41 2.39 -2.28 -4.33
C LEU A 41 3.27 -3.54 -4.36
N GLN A 42 3.11 -4.38 -5.37
CA GLN A 42 3.94 -5.59 -5.55
C GLN A 42 5.42 -5.26 -5.68
N SER A 43 5.78 -4.22 -6.46
CA SER A 43 7.17 -3.80 -6.64
C SER A 43 7.85 -3.32 -5.35
N GLN A 44 7.06 -2.86 -4.37
CA GLN A 44 7.52 -2.44 -3.05
C GLN A 44 7.41 -3.56 -1.99
N GLY A 45 7.07 -4.78 -2.39
CA GLY A 45 7.00 -5.93 -1.48
C GLY A 45 5.72 -6.03 -0.65
N PHE A 46 4.67 -5.29 -1.01
CA PHE A 46 3.37 -5.48 -0.40
C PHE A 46 2.76 -6.81 -0.85
N VAL A 47 2.06 -7.45 0.06
CA VAL A 47 1.34 -8.72 -0.17
C VAL A 47 -0.15 -8.46 0.04
N GLU A 48 -0.96 -9.02 -0.85
CA GLU A 48 -2.42 -8.92 -0.74
C GLU A 48 -2.91 -9.66 0.51
N ASN A 49 -3.79 -9.02 1.26
CA ASN A 49 -4.39 -9.58 2.47
C ASN A 49 -5.86 -9.17 2.58
N GLY A 50 -6.75 -10.05 2.20
CA GLY A 50 -8.20 -9.82 2.27
C GLY A 50 -8.63 -8.61 1.43
N SER A 51 -9.02 -7.52 2.08
CA SER A 51 -9.53 -6.30 1.42
C SER A 51 -8.44 -5.27 1.10
N GLY A 52 -7.16 -5.58 1.34
CA GLY A 52 -6.08 -4.60 1.18
C GLY A 52 -4.72 -5.23 0.89
N TRP A 53 -3.69 -4.40 0.97
CA TRP A 53 -2.29 -4.78 0.77
C TRP A 53 -1.48 -4.44 2.02
N MET A 54 -0.59 -5.33 2.43
CA MET A 54 0.22 -5.17 3.63
C MET A 54 1.71 -5.29 3.30
N LEU A 55 2.50 -4.36 3.85
CA LEU A 55 3.95 -4.45 3.91
C LEU A 55 4.35 -4.71 5.36
N ASN A 56 4.92 -5.88 5.62
CA ASN A 56 5.45 -6.23 6.92
C ASN A 56 6.92 -5.84 7.02
N MET A 57 7.26 -5.00 7.98
CA MET A 57 8.60 -4.48 8.23
C MET A 57 9.11 -5.03 9.58
N PRO A 58 9.95 -6.08 9.59
CA PRO A 58 10.55 -6.61 10.81
C PRO A 58 11.39 -5.56 11.54
N GLU A 59 11.27 -5.51 12.87
CA GLU A 59 12.02 -4.58 13.73
C GLU A 59 13.51 -4.54 13.41
N ARG A 60 14.14 -5.70 13.27
CA ARG A 60 15.58 -5.84 13.01
C ARG A 60 16.07 -5.14 11.73
N LEU A 61 15.16 -4.87 10.78
CA LEU A 61 15.47 -4.17 9.53
C LEU A 61 15.26 -2.66 9.64
N LEU A 62 14.46 -2.21 10.60
CA LEU A 62 14.08 -0.82 10.77
C LEU A 62 14.97 -0.12 11.80
N PHE A 63 15.22 -0.81 12.91
CA PHE A 63 15.82 -0.21 14.09
C PHE A 63 17.15 -0.89 14.42
N PRO A 64 18.20 -0.14 14.75
CA PRO A 64 19.37 -0.67 15.41
C PRO A 64 18.99 -1.33 16.75
N SER A 65 19.83 -2.21 17.26
CA SER A 65 19.57 -2.95 18.51
C SER A 65 19.26 -1.99 19.67
N ASN A 66 18.09 -2.19 20.31
CA ASN A 66 17.58 -1.38 21.43
C ASN A 66 17.23 0.08 21.12
N GLU A 67 17.05 0.43 19.85
CA GLU A 67 16.64 1.77 19.45
C GLU A 67 15.19 1.77 18.94
N SER A 68 14.57 2.94 19.00
CA SER A 68 13.25 3.20 18.39
C SER A 68 13.36 4.13 17.19
N ASP A 69 14.53 4.64 16.89
CA ASP A 69 14.76 5.54 15.78
C ASP A 69 15.22 4.77 14.54
N VAL A 70 14.57 5.05 13.42
CA VAL A 70 14.91 4.47 12.12
C VAL A 70 16.21 5.12 11.61
N SER A 71 17.16 4.29 11.17
CA SER A 71 18.41 4.80 10.61
C SER A 71 18.18 5.67 9.36
N PRO A 72 19.09 6.63 9.05
CA PRO A 72 18.94 7.52 7.89
C PRO A 72 18.72 6.77 6.56
N ASP A 73 19.43 5.66 6.34
CA ASP A 73 19.30 4.85 5.13
C ASP A 73 17.90 4.20 5.06
N GLN A 74 17.36 3.75 6.18
CA GLN A 74 16.03 3.19 6.23
C GLN A 74 14.94 4.27 6.08
N GLN A 75 15.16 5.46 6.65
CA GLN A 75 14.26 6.60 6.44
C GLN A 75 14.15 6.94 4.96
N GLN A 76 15.27 6.98 4.23
CA GLN A 76 15.26 7.22 2.80
C GLN A 76 14.49 6.14 2.04
N ARG A 77 14.74 4.87 2.33
CA ARG A 77 14.02 3.73 1.71
C ARG A 77 12.51 3.80 1.95
N ILE A 78 12.09 4.11 3.17
CA ILE A 78 10.67 4.25 3.52
C ILE A 78 10.05 5.43 2.77
N SER A 79 10.77 6.56 2.65
CA SER A 79 10.35 7.72 1.87
C SER A 79 10.22 7.39 0.39
N ASP A 80 11.14 6.62 -0.19
CA ASP A 80 11.09 6.20 -1.60
C ASP A 80 9.90 5.27 -1.87
N ILE A 81 9.61 4.33 -0.95
CA ILE A 81 8.40 3.50 -1.01
C ILE A 81 7.14 4.39 -1.07
N ALA A 82 7.05 5.35 -0.16
CA ALA A 82 5.92 6.26 -0.09
C ALA A 82 5.78 7.10 -1.37
N ALA A 83 6.88 7.69 -1.87
CA ALA A 83 6.89 8.46 -3.12
C ALA A 83 6.42 7.63 -4.31
N LYS A 84 6.83 6.35 -4.37
CA LYS A 84 6.37 5.42 -5.41
C LYS A 84 4.86 5.17 -5.32
N LEU A 85 4.31 4.96 -4.14
CA LEU A 85 2.86 4.77 -3.93
C LEU A 85 2.07 6.03 -4.28
N VAL A 86 2.57 7.20 -3.86
CA VAL A 86 1.95 8.50 -4.17
C VAL A 86 1.91 8.75 -5.68
N SER A 87 2.96 8.35 -6.42
CA SER A 87 3.02 8.52 -7.88
C SER A 87 1.92 7.78 -8.65
N VAL A 88 1.29 6.78 -8.03
CA VAL A 88 0.15 6.04 -8.59
C VAL A 88 -1.18 6.36 -7.90
N GLY A 89 -1.22 7.44 -7.10
CA GLY A 89 -2.43 7.91 -6.43
C GLY A 89 -2.76 7.23 -5.10
N ILE A 90 -1.87 6.40 -4.52
CA ILE A 90 -2.01 5.87 -3.17
C ILE A 90 -1.37 6.88 -2.20
N VAL A 91 -2.20 7.74 -1.61
CA VAL A 91 -1.74 8.89 -0.84
C VAL A 91 -1.85 8.71 0.68
N THR A 92 -2.46 7.64 1.13
CA THR A 92 -2.62 7.32 2.56
C THR A 92 -2.53 5.82 2.81
N ALA A 93 -2.25 5.46 4.04
CA ALA A 93 -2.17 4.09 4.53
C ALA A 93 -2.46 4.08 6.03
N ARG A 94 -2.55 2.91 6.62
CA ARG A 94 -2.50 2.72 8.07
C ARG A 94 -1.15 2.15 8.45
N VAL A 95 -0.53 2.68 9.50
CA VAL A 95 0.74 2.21 10.03
C VAL A 95 0.51 1.65 11.43
N GLU A 96 0.78 0.37 11.63
CA GLU A 96 0.59 -0.31 12.90
C GLU A 96 1.92 -0.83 13.45
N GLY A 97 2.27 -0.44 14.68
CA GLY A 97 3.41 -0.98 15.42
C GLY A 97 2.98 -2.15 16.30
N HIS A 98 3.81 -3.18 16.38
CA HIS A 98 3.59 -4.38 17.20
C HIS A 98 4.82 -4.74 18.00
N THR A 99 4.61 -5.39 19.16
CA THR A 99 5.67 -5.93 20.00
C THR A 99 5.44 -7.44 20.23
N ASP A 100 6.43 -8.11 20.78
CA ASP A 100 6.21 -9.37 21.44
C ASP A 100 5.61 -9.16 22.84
N SER A 101 5.36 -10.25 23.58
CA SER A 101 4.78 -10.22 24.93
C SER A 101 5.80 -9.95 26.04
N THR A 102 7.02 -9.53 25.73
CA THR A 102 8.04 -9.24 26.74
C THR A 102 7.82 -7.85 27.32
N GLY A 103 7.77 -7.74 28.65
CA GLY A 103 7.56 -6.46 29.34
C GLY A 103 6.12 -6.27 29.79
N THR A 104 5.76 -5.03 30.13
CA THR A 104 4.38 -4.68 30.53
C THR A 104 3.58 -4.21 29.32
N SER A 105 2.26 -4.48 29.34
CA SER A 105 1.37 -4.07 28.24
C SER A 105 1.39 -2.55 28.02
N ALA A 106 1.51 -1.74 29.08
CA ALA A 106 1.62 -0.27 28.96
C ALA A 106 2.91 0.14 28.23
N TYR A 107 4.03 -0.50 28.57
CA TYR A 107 5.31 -0.28 27.87
C TYR A 107 5.23 -0.68 26.41
N ASN A 108 4.71 -1.87 26.12
CA ASN A 108 4.55 -2.42 24.78
C ASN A 108 3.64 -1.53 23.89
N LEU A 109 2.56 -1.00 24.48
CA LEU A 109 1.69 -0.06 23.77
C LEU A 109 2.43 1.23 23.41
N ALA A 110 3.15 1.84 24.35
CA ALA A 110 3.92 3.06 24.10
C ALA A 110 5.05 2.84 23.07
N LEU A 111 5.81 1.72 23.20
CA LEU A 111 6.88 1.36 22.28
C LEU A 111 6.36 1.14 20.85
N SER A 112 5.27 0.41 20.72
CA SER A 112 4.67 0.14 19.41
C SER A 112 4.12 1.41 18.74
N GLN A 113 3.57 2.34 19.53
CA GLN A 113 3.14 3.65 19.04
C GLN A 113 4.32 4.49 18.53
N ALA A 114 5.42 4.54 19.29
CA ALA A 114 6.64 5.26 18.89
C ALA A 114 7.22 4.69 17.58
N ARG A 115 7.26 3.36 17.46
CA ARG A 115 7.73 2.68 16.23
C ARG A 115 6.83 2.93 15.02
N ALA A 116 5.52 2.94 15.19
CA ALA A 116 4.60 3.32 14.12
C ALA A 116 4.85 4.76 13.65
N GLN A 117 5.07 5.68 14.57
CA GLN A 117 5.39 7.08 14.26
C GLN A 117 6.73 7.22 13.54
N ALA A 118 7.76 6.45 13.97
CA ALA A 118 9.08 6.46 13.35
C ALA A 118 9.07 5.99 11.88
N VAL A 119 8.12 5.14 11.50
CA VAL A 119 7.89 4.74 10.10
C VAL A 119 7.00 5.75 9.36
N ALA A 120 5.96 6.26 10.00
CA ALA A 120 5.04 7.22 9.38
C ALA A 120 5.72 8.54 8.99
N GLY A 121 6.69 9.02 9.77
CA GLY A 121 7.44 10.25 9.48
C GLY A 121 8.12 10.25 8.11
N PRO A 122 9.01 9.29 7.81
CA PRO A 122 9.60 9.15 6.49
C PRO A 122 8.57 8.93 5.36
N MET A 123 7.47 8.23 5.62
CA MET A 123 6.39 8.10 4.63
C MET A 123 5.72 9.44 4.33
N GLN A 124 5.55 10.30 5.35
CA GLN A 124 5.07 11.67 5.16
C GLN A 124 6.05 12.51 4.34
N ALA A 125 7.35 12.37 4.60
CA ALA A 125 8.38 13.02 3.79
C ALA A 125 8.33 12.57 2.31
N GLY A 126 7.94 11.32 2.04
CA GLY A 126 7.66 10.77 0.71
C GLY A 126 6.32 11.21 0.09
N GLY A 127 5.54 12.05 0.79
CA GLY A 127 4.30 12.65 0.27
C GLY A 127 3.01 11.99 0.73
N MET A 128 3.06 10.94 1.56
CA MET A 128 1.84 10.35 2.14
C MET A 128 1.23 11.25 3.21
N ARG A 129 -0.05 11.08 3.44
CA ARG A 129 -0.83 11.84 4.44
C ARG A 129 -1.48 10.87 5.41
N PHE A 130 -1.38 11.17 6.70
CA PHE A 130 -1.97 10.36 7.75
C PHE A 130 -2.82 11.23 8.67
N THR A 131 -3.95 10.69 9.08
CA THR A 131 -4.70 11.15 10.26
C THR A 131 -4.16 10.46 11.51
N ALA A 132 -4.44 10.99 12.68
CA ALA A 132 -3.90 10.46 13.94
C ALA A 132 -4.32 9.00 14.22
N ASP A 133 -5.52 8.62 13.79
CA ASP A 133 -6.07 7.26 13.93
C ASP A 133 -5.49 6.25 12.95
N GLN A 134 -4.70 6.70 11.98
CA GLN A 134 -4.00 5.85 11.02
C GLN A 134 -2.61 5.41 11.50
N ILE A 135 -2.07 6.02 12.56
CA ILE A 135 -0.77 5.67 13.13
C ILE A 135 -0.99 5.07 14.51
N VAL A 136 -0.94 3.75 14.64
CA VAL A 136 -1.47 3.04 15.80
C VAL A 136 -0.44 2.08 16.40
N GLY A 137 -0.21 2.21 17.71
CA GLY A 137 0.45 1.17 18.50
C GLY A 137 -0.54 0.07 18.88
N ARG A 138 -0.20 -1.17 18.62
CA ARG A 138 -0.98 -2.36 18.97
C ARG A 138 -0.40 -3.10 20.18
N GLY A 139 0.82 -2.76 20.59
CA GLY A 139 1.52 -3.54 21.60
C GLY A 139 1.60 -5.00 21.21
N GLU A 140 1.36 -5.87 22.19
CA GLU A 140 1.37 -7.34 22.08
C GLU A 140 0.01 -7.96 21.71
N THR A 141 -1.04 -7.15 21.51
CA THR A 141 -2.44 -7.62 21.43
C THR A 141 -2.79 -8.37 20.16
N VAL A 142 -1.99 -8.21 19.09
CA VAL A 142 -2.24 -8.84 17.79
C VAL A 142 -0.99 -9.61 17.35
N PRO A 143 -0.68 -10.77 17.96
CA PRO A 143 0.48 -11.55 17.59
C PRO A 143 0.32 -12.20 16.22
N LEU A 144 1.40 -12.19 15.43
CA LEU A 144 1.50 -12.90 14.15
C LEU A 144 1.89 -14.37 14.36
N SER A 145 2.79 -14.59 15.31
CA SER A 145 3.35 -15.89 15.67
C SER A 145 3.29 -16.12 17.19
N SER A 146 3.56 -17.35 17.61
CA SER A 146 3.56 -17.70 19.03
C SER A 146 4.66 -16.96 19.80
N ASN A 147 4.29 -16.29 20.89
CA ASN A 147 5.26 -15.65 21.80
C ASN A 147 6.08 -16.65 22.63
N ALA A 148 5.75 -17.96 22.61
CA ALA A 148 6.48 -18.98 23.34
C ALA A 148 7.87 -19.25 22.76
N THR A 149 8.09 -19.03 21.47
CA THR A 149 9.37 -19.25 20.80
C THR A 149 10.12 -17.94 20.56
N ALA A 150 11.43 -18.00 20.44
CA ALA A 150 12.27 -16.82 20.13
C ALA A 150 11.96 -16.28 18.72
N GLU A 151 11.78 -17.17 17.77
CA GLU A 151 11.43 -16.87 16.39
C GLU A 151 10.07 -16.17 16.31
N GLY A 152 9.07 -16.72 16.99
CA GLY A 152 7.73 -16.11 16.98
C GLY A 152 7.71 -14.74 17.66
N ARG A 153 8.46 -14.53 18.73
CA ARG A 153 8.64 -13.20 19.32
C ARG A 153 9.29 -12.22 18.32
N GLN A 154 10.28 -12.70 17.55
CA GLN A 154 10.91 -11.88 16.52
C GLN A 154 9.94 -11.47 15.41
N ASP A 155 9.06 -12.37 14.97
CA ASP A 155 8.01 -12.07 13.99
C ASP A 155 6.99 -11.06 14.52
N ASN A 156 6.69 -11.14 15.83
CA ASN A 156 5.75 -10.22 16.46
C ASN A 156 6.31 -8.78 16.55
N ARG A 157 7.61 -8.61 16.71
CA ARG A 157 8.26 -7.29 16.71
C ARG A 157 8.37 -6.76 15.27
N ARG A 158 7.38 -5.97 14.85
CA ARG A 158 7.25 -5.46 13.48
C ARG A 158 6.49 -4.15 13.42
N VAL A 159 6.62 -3.46 12.31
CA VAL A 159 5.68 -2.42 11.88
C VAL A 159 5.01 -2.88 10.59
N VAL A 160 3.72 -2.65 10.47
CA VAL A 160 2.92 -3.04 9.30
C VAL A 160 2.34 -1.80 8.65
N VAL A 161 2.53 -1.66 7.35
CA VAL A 161 1.86 -0.64 6.54
C VAL A 161 0.73 -1.30 5.77
N ILE A 162 -0.50 -0.79 5.95
CA ILE A 162 -1.72 -1.36 5.37
C ILE A 162 -2.32 -0.33 4.43
N VAL A 163 -2.49 -0.72 3.18
CA VAL A 163 -3.15 0.08 2.13
C VAL A 163 -4.48 -0.58 1.79
N THR A 164 -5.56 0.18 1.88
CA THR A 164 -6.90 -0.24 1.47
C THR A 164 -7.37 0.59 0.27
N PRO A 165 -8.28 0.08 -0.58
CA PRO A 165 -8.88 0.87 -1.65
C PRO A 165 -9.55 2.12 -1.10
N GLN A 166 -9.43 3.23 -1.82
CA GLN A 166 -9.98 4.55 -1.46
C GLN A 166 -11.17 4.88 -2.35
#